data_e6bf03e9fc38067d1a2405fd00d44365
#
_entry.id   e6bf03e9fc38067d1a2405fd00d44365
#
_cell.length_a   1.000
_cell.length_b   1.000
_cell.length_c   1.000
_cell.angle_alpha   90.00
_cell.angle_beta   90.00
_cell.angle_gamma   90.00
#
_symmetry.space_group_name_H-M   'P 1'
#
loop_
_entity.id
_entity.type
_entity.pdbx_description
1 polymer ?
#
loop_
_entity_poly.entity_id
_entity_poly.type
_entity_poly.pdbx_seq_one_letter_code
_entity_poly.pdbx_strand_id
1 'polypeptide(L)'
;MKIAYSIALYNLINKILFTDSEGKEVERDLPFNVKYKLQKDMDIVSKDYAKFEEKRTELIKEYGAEKDGKMTVTDENLETYKTKLIEYLDTEIDHKFYTLTEEEIGAIKDVKAECHEMELFIMYLSKTEDDI
;
A
#
# COMPACT_ATOMS: atom_id res chain seq x y z
N MET A 1 3.83 11.60 5.51
CA MET A 1 4.30 10.35 4.88
C MET A 1 4.31 10.49 3.37
N LYS A 2 5.14 9.74 2.70
CA LYS A 2 5.15 9.72 1.23
C LYS A 2 4.02 8.85 0.67
N ILE A 3 3.52 9.19 -0.51
CA ILE A 3 2.53 8.36 -1.23
C ILE A 3 3.04 6.93 -1.38
N ALA A 4 4.34 6.74 -1.67
CA ALA A 4 4.95 5.41 -1.78
C ALA A 4 4.69 4.54 -0.54
N TYR A 5 4.71 5.14 0.65
CA TYR A 5 4.46 4.42 1.91
C TYR A 5 2.99 4.02 2.04
N SER A 6 2.08 4.90 1.61
CA SER A 6 0.65 4.57 1.59
C SER A 6 0.36 3.38 0.67
N ILE A 7 1.00 3.34 -0.50
CA ILE A 7 0.87 2.22 -1.44
C ILE A 7 1.41 0.92 -0.83
N ALA A 8 2.56 0.99 -0.16
CA ALA A 8 3.14 -0.18 0.52
C ALA A 8 2.22 -0.69 1.63
N LEU A 9 1.61 0.23 2.40
CA LEU A 9 0.64 -0.14 3.43
C LEU A 9 -0.62 -0.76 2.84
N TYR A 10 -1.09 -0.25 1.69
CA TYR A 10 -2.20 -0.86 0.96
C TYR A 10 -1.91 -2.33 0.67
N ASN A 11 -0.74 -2.62 0.12
CA ASN A 11 -0.34 -3.99 -0.20
C ASN A 11 -0.25 -4.87 1.05
N LEU A 12 0.33 -4.35 2.12
CA LEU A 12 0.47 -5.09 3.37
C LEU A 12 -0.88 -5.38 4.03
N ILE A 13 -1.76 -4.37 4.15
CA ILE A 13 -3.09 -4.55 4.75
C ILE A 13 -3.90 -5.55 3.92
N ASN A 14 -3.79 -5.48 2.59
CA ASN A 14 -4.45 -6.43 1.71
C ASN A 14 -3.99 -7.88 1.98
N LYS A 15 -2.70 -8.08 2.17
CA LYS A 15 -2.16 -9.39 2.56
C LYS A 15 -2.73 -9.86 3.90
N ILE A 16 -2.78 -8.97 4.90
CA ILE A 16 -3.27 -9.32 6.23
C ILE A 16 -4.76 -9.71 6.18
N LEU A 17 -5.55 -9.00 5.40
CA LEU A 17 -7.00 -9.23 5.36
C LEU A 17 -7.41 -10.38 4.42
N PHE A 18 -6.67 -10.59 3.34
CA PHE A 18 -7.16 -11.41 2.21
C PHE A 18 -6.21 -12.49 1.70
N THR A 19 -5.10 -12.80 2.41
CA THR A 19 -4.23 -13.90 2.00
C THR A 19 -3.91 -14.82 3.18
N ASP A 20 -3.70 -16.11 2.87
CA ASP A 20 -3.26 -17.09 3.87
C ASP A 20 -1.73 -17.19 3.91
N SER A 21 -1.21 -18.12 4.73
CA SER A 21 0.23 -18.35 4.88
C SER A 21 0.92 -18.81 3.59
N GLU A 22 0.16 -19.32 2.62
CA GLU A 22 0.67 -19.79 1.34
C GLU A 22 0.49 -18.76 0.22
N GLY A 23 -0.06 -17.57 0.56
CA GLY A 23 -0.29 -16.49 -0.40
C GLY A 23 -1.56 -16.65 -1.23
N LYS A 24 -2.43 -17.59 -0.89
CA LYS A 24 -3.71 -17.75 -1.57
C LYS A 24 -4.72 -16.73 -1.11
N GLU A 25 -5.56 -16.24 -2.02
CA GLU A 25 -6.64 -15.34 -1.68
C GLU A 25 -7.67 -16.04 -0.80
N VAL A 26 -7.88 -15.48 0.39
CA VAL A 26 -8.87 -15.97 1.35
C VAL A 26 -9.21 -14.83 2.32
N GLU A 27 -10.49 -14.69 2.67
CA GLU A 27 -10.86 -13.74 3.73
C GLU A 27 -10.38 -14.30 5.06
N ARG A 28 -9.55 -13.52 5.76
CA ARG A 28 -8.94 -13.92 7.03
C ARG A 28 -9.95 -13.80 8.17
N ASP A 29 -9.92 -14.78 9.06
CA ASP A 29 -10.72 -14.78 10.28
C ASP A 29 -9.90 -14.10 11.39
N LEU A 30 -10.15 -12.80 11.55
CA LEU A 30 -9.45 -11.97 12.55
C LEU A 30 -10.46 -11.46 13.59
N PRO A 31 -10.00 -11.17 14.83
CA PRO A 31 -10.88 -10.53 15.81
C PRO A 31 -11.52 -9.26 15.25
N PHE A 32 -12.74 -8.99 15.65
CA PHE A 32 -13.54 -7.88 15.09
C PHE A 32 -12.82 -6.54 15.17
N ASN A 33 -12.23 -6.22 16.33
CA ASN A 33 -11.54 -4.95 16.51
C ASN A 33 -10.32 -4.78 15.62
N VAL A 34 -9.58 -5.87 15.38
CA VAL A 34 -8.42 -5.88 14.48
C VAL A 34 -8.89 -5.65 13.04
N LYS A 35 -9.88 -6.41 12.62
CA LYS A 35 -10.45 -6.32 11.28
C LYS A 35 -11.04 -4.93 11.02
N TYR A 36 -11.75 -4.38 12.00
CA TYR A 36 -12.33 -3.04 11.91
C TYR A 36 -11.27 -1.97 11.67
N LYS A 37 -10.21 -1.97 12.49
CA LYS A 37 -9.11 -0.99 12.37
C LYS A 37 -8.40 -1.11 11.02
N LEU A 38 -8.07 -2.33 10.62
CA LEU A 38 -7.39 -2.56 9.35
C LEU A 38 -8.28 -2.18 8.17
N GLN A 39 -9.58 -2.43 8.24
CA GLN A 39 -10.50 -2.03 7.18
C GLN A 39 -10.61 -0.51 7.07
N LYS A 40 -10.61 0.20 8.21
CA LYS A 40 -10.60 1.66 8.21
C LYS A 40 -9.33 2.22 7.59
N ASP A 41 -8.19 1.63 7.93
CA ASP A 41 -6.91 2.03 7.35
C ASP A 41 -6.85 1.68 5.86
N MET A 42 -7.41 0.53 5.46
CA MET A 42 -7.53 0.17 4.05
C MET A 42 -8.34 1.21 3.26
N ASP A 43 -9.44 1.70 3.83
CA ASP A 43 -10.26 2.73 3.17
C ASP A 43 -9.46 4.01 2.92
N ILE A 44 -8.53 4.35 3.81
CA ILE A 44 -7.66 5.51 3.65
C ILE A 44 -6.65 5.28 2.52
N VAL A 45 -5.90 4.19 2.60
CA VAL A 45 -4.81 3.94 1.64
C VAL A 45 -5.30 3.51 0.26
N SER A 46 -6.49 2.93 0.15
CA SER A 46 -7.07 2.54 -1.15
C SER A 46 -7.37 3.76 -2.03
N LYS A 47 -7.67 4.90 -1.44
CA LYS A 47 -7.86 6.15 -2.18
C LYS A 47 -6.56 6.61 -2.83
N ASP A 48 -5.45 6.49 -2.11
CA ASP A 48 -4.13 6.83 -2.64
C ASP A 48 -3.71 5.85 -3.72
N TYR A 49 -4.02 4.56 -3.52
CA TYR A 49 -3.73 3.54 -4.53
C TYR A 49 -4.50 3.81 -5.83
N ALA A 50 -5.77 4.18 -5.74
CA ALA A 50 -6.59 4.52 -6.91
C ALA A 50 -6.02 5.72 -7.66
N LYS A 51 -5.62 6.77 -6.94
CA LYS A 51 -4.99 7.95 -7.54
C LYS A 51 -3.64 7.62 -8.19
N PHE A 52 -2.87 6.75 -7.55
CA PHE A 52 -1.60 6.28 -8.11
C PHE A 52 -1.82 5.53 -9.43
N GLU A 53 -2.81 4.65 -9.50
CA GLU A 53 -3.13 3.93 -10.74
C GLU A 53 -3.57 4.88 -11.85
N GLU A 54 -4.37 5.91 -11.53
CA GLU A 54 -4.74 6.95 -12.49
C GLU A 54 -3.51 7.71 -12.99
N LYS A 55 -2.62 8.12 -12.09
CA LYS A 55 -1.40 8.84 -12.44
C LYS A 55 -0.48 7.99 -13.32
N ARG A 56 -0.33 6.73 -12.97
CA ARG A 56 0.47 5.79 -13.76
C ARG A 56 -0.09 5.63 -15.17
N THR A 57 -1.40 5.49 -15.28
CA THR A 57 -2.09 5.38 -16.58
C THR A 57 -1.90 6.63 -17.43
N GLU A 58 -2.04 7.82 -16.83
CA GLU A 58 -1.79 9.09 -17.52
C GLU A 58 -0.37 9.19 -18.05
N LEU A 59 0.61 8.82 -17.23
CA LEU A 59 2.02 8.85 -17.63
C LEU A 59 2.33 7.85 -18.74
N ILE A 60 1.72 6.67 -18.70
CA ILE A 60 1.89 5.67 -19.75
C ILE A 60 1.32 6.20 -21.08
N LYS A 61 0.17 6.88 -21.04
CA LYS A 61 -0.42 7.49 -22.23
C LYS A 61 0.45 8.62 -22.79
N GLU A 62 1.02 9.44 -21.89
CA GLU A 62 1.84 10.59 -22.28
C GLU A 62 3.19 10.17 -22.87
N TYR A 63 3.84 9.17 -22.28
CA TYR A 63 5.19 8.74 -22.67
C TYR A 63 5.25 7.40 -23.37
N GLY A 64 4.10 6.80 -23.61
CA GLY A 64 4.01 5.50 -24.28
C GLY A 64 3.53 5.57 -25.70
N ALA A 65 3.56 4.43 -26.36
CA ALA A 65 3.01 4.23 -27.70
C ALA A 65 2.32 2.88 -27.75
N GLU A 66 1.34 2.76 -28.62
CA GLU A 66 0.64 1.50 -28.83
C GLU A 66 1.55 0.53 -29.59
N LYS A 67 1.73 -0.67 -29.01
CA LYS A 67 2.48 -1.74 -29.63
C LYS A 67 1.74 -3.05 -29.39
N ASP A 68 1.39 -3.76 -30.46
CA ASP A 68 0.66 -5.03 -30.41
C ASP A 68 -0.65 -4.93 -29.60
N GLY A 69 -1.35 -3.81 -29.74
CA GLY A 69 -2.63 -3.56 -29.07
C GLY A 69 -2.50 -3.11 -27.61
N LYS A 70 -1.30 -2.90 -27.13
CA LYS A 70 -1.05 -2.44 -25.74
C LYS A 70 -0.27 -1.14 -25.73
N MET A 71 -0.63 -0.26 -24.78
CA MET A 71 0.17 0.94 -24.50
C MET A 71 1.37 0.56 -23.64
N THR A 72 2.56 0.87 -24.15
CA THR A 72 3.81 0.65 -23.41
C THR A 72 4.68 1.89 -23.49
N VAL A 73 5.43 2.15 -22.45
CA VAL A 73 6.38 3.26 -22.43
C VAL A 73 7.52 2.93 -23.40
N THR A 74 7.84 3.88 -24.29
CA THR A 74 8.93 3.70 -25.26
C THR A 74 10.28 3.79 -24.55
N ASP A 75 11.31 3.13 -25.11
CA ASP A 75 12.66 3.16 -24.54
C ASP A 75 13.19 4.61 -24.46
N GLU A 76 12.85 5.42 -25.46
CA GLU A 76 13.23 6.83 -25.51
C GLU A 76 12.68 7.64 -24.33
N ASN A 77 11.46 7.33 -23.90
CA ASN A 77 10.75 8.06 -22.84
C ASN A 77 10.83 7.38 -21.47
N LEU A 78 11.48 6.23 -21.36
CA LEU A 78 11.47 5.42 -20.14
C LEU A 78 12.05 6.18 -18.93
N GLU A 79 13.14 6.88 -19.09
CA GLU A 79 13.75 7.64 -18.00
C GLU A 79 12.86 8.78 -17.53
N THR A 80 12.24 9.49 -18.46
CA THR A 80 11.31 10.58 -18.13
C THR A 80 10.08 10.03 -17.38
N TYR A 81 9.53 8.92 -17.85
CA TYR A 81 8.41 8.24 -17.19
C TYR A 81 8.77 7.86 -15.74
N LYS A 82 9.91 7.21 -15.56
CA LYS A 82 10.37 6.80 -14.22
C LYS A 82 10.57 8.01 -13.30
N THR A 83 11.17 9.07 -13.78
CA THR A 83 11.41 10.30 -13.01
C THR A 83 10.07 10.91 -12.55
N LYS A 84 9.11 11.02 -13.45
CA LYS A 84 7.78 11.57 -13.13
C LYS A 84 7.04 10.70 -12.11
N LEU A 85 7.13 9.39 -12.26
CA LEU A 85 6.49 8.45 -11.33
C LEU A 85 7.10 8.55 -9.93
N ILE A 86 8.43 8.61 -9.85
CA ILE A 86 9.15 8.75 -8.57
C ILE A 86 8.82 10.09 -7.90
N GLU A 87 8.76 11.18 -8.66
CA GLU A 87 8.34 12.49 -8.13
C GLU A 87 6.94 12.42 -7.50
N TYR A 88 6.02 11.74 -8.16
CA TYR A 88 4.67 11.54 -7.63
C TYR A 88 4.71 10.71 -6.34
N LEU A 89 5.43 9.60 -6.33
CA LEU A 89 5.54 8.71 -5.16
C LEU A 89 6.23 9.37 -3.97
N ASP A 90 7.10 10.35 -4.21
CA ASP A 90 7.78 11.11 -3.15
C ASP A 90 6.93 12.26 -2.59
N THR A 91 5.75 12.52 -3.14
CA THR A 91 4.86 13.58 -2.66
C THR A 91 4.43 13.29 -1.23
N GLU A 92 4.52 14.31 -0.37
CA GLU A 92 4.09 14.20 1.03
C GLU A 92 2.59 14.30 1.14
N ILE A 93 2.01 13.42 1.96
CA ILE A 93 0.59 13.40 2.30
C ILE A 93 0.47 13.23 3.82
N ASP A 94 -0.69 13.57 4.36
CA ASP A 94 -0.96 13.47 5.79
C ASP A 94 -2.21 12.62 6.00
N HIS A 95 -2.04 11.55 6.80
CA HIS A 95 -3.15 10.66 7.16
C HIS A 95 -3.10 10.36 8.65
N LYS A 96 -4.27 10.18 9.22
CA LYS A 96 -4.43 9.73 10.60
C LYS A 96 -4.99 8.30 10.56
N PHE A 97 -4.13 7.34 10.89
CA PHE A 97 -4.48 5.94 10.88
C PHE A 97 -5.02 5.46 12.23
N TYR A 98 -5.81 4.40 12.19
CA TYR A 98 -6.15 3.63 13.38
C TYR A 98 -4.96 2.75 13.72
N THR A 99 -4.55 2.74 14.99
CA THR A 99 -3.37 1.99 15.42
C THR A 99 -3.75 0.76 16.23
N LEU A 100 -2.95 -0.31 16.08
CA LEU A 100 -3.16 -1.58 16.75
C LEU A 100 -2.24 -1.70 17.96
N THR A 101 -2.76 -2.27 19.04
CA THR A 101 -1.98 -2.60 20.24
C THR A 101 -1.15 -3.85 19.98
N GLU A 102 -0.16 -4.12 20.83
CA GLU A 102 0.64 -5.34 20.74
C GLU A 102 -0.22 -6.60 20.79
N GLU A 103 -1.25 -6.61 21.65
CA GLU A 103 -2.20 -7.72 21.74
C GLU A 103 -2.95 -7.93 20.43
N GLU A 104 -3.41 -6.83 19.82
CA GLU A 104 -4.11 -6.88 18.53
C GLU A 104 -3.18 -7.36 17.41
N ILE A 105 -1.93 -6.90 17.41
CA ILE A 105 -0.92 -7.34 16.44
C ILE A 105 -0.65 -8.83 16.61
N GLY A 106 -0.61 -9.31 17.86
CA GLY A 106 -0.41 -10.73 18.16
C GLY A 106 -1.51 -11.64 17.63
N ALA A 107 -2.70 -11.09 17.36
CA ALA A 107 -3.79 -11.84 16.75
C ALA A 107 -3.64 -12.04 15.25
N ILE A 108 -2.73 -11.27 14.61
CA ILE A 108 -2.42 -11.40 13.19
C ILE A 108 -1.35 -12.47 13.05
N LYS A 109 -1.66 -13.57 12.33
CA LYS A 109 -0.76 -14.71 12.18
C LYS A 109 -0.57 -15.03 10.71
N ASP A 110 0.54 -15.70 10.42
CA ASP A 110 0.81 -16.30 9.11
C ASP A 110 0.83 -15.31 7.94
N VAL A 111 1.28 -14.09 8.20
CA VAL A 111 1.45 -13.08 7.15
C VAL A 111 2.93 -12.93 6.84
N LYS A 112 3.27 -13.06 5.57
CA LYS A 112 4.63 -12.82 5.10
C LYS A 112 4.77 -11.36 4.73
N ALA A 113 5.54 -10.61 5.52
CA ALA A 113 5.82 -9.21 5.26
C ALA A 113 7.31 -9.02 5.00
N GLU A 114 7.63 -8.14 4.07
CA GLU A 114 9.00 -7.72 3.85
C GLU A 114 9.43 -6.76 4.96
N CYS A 115 10.73 -6.62 5.18
CA CYS A 115 11.24 -5.75 6.27
C CYS A 115 10.74 -4.32 6.15
N HIS A 116 10.72 -3.74 4.94
CA HIS A 116 10.24 -2.37 4.76
C HIS A 116 8.74 -2.23 5.04
N GLU A 117 7.95 -3.25 4.70
CA GLU A 117 6.51 -3.28 5.01
C GLU A 117 6.29 -3.29 6.52
N MET A 118 7.07 -4.10 7.24
CA MET A 118 6.99 -4.19 8.70
C MET A 118 7.42 -2.88 9.37
N GLU A 119 8.45 -2.24 8.87
CA GLU A 119 8.89 -0.93 9.38
C GLU A 119 7.79 0.12 9.23
N LEU A 120 7.12 0.16 8.08
CA LEU A 120 6.01 1.08 7.85
C LEU A 120 4.81 0.75 8.74
N PHE A 121 4.52 -0.54 8.94
CA PHE A 121 3.46 -0.98 9.85
C PHE A 121 3.73 -0.47 11.27
N ILE A 122 4.94 -0.68 11.76
CA ILE A 122 5.34 -0.23 13.10
C ILE A 122 5.21 1.29 13.21
N MET A 123 5.68 2.02 12.20
CA MET A 123 5.68 3.48 12.22
C MET A 123 4.27 4.09 12.19
N TYR A 124 3.36 3.54 11.40
CA TYR A 124 2.06 4.16 11.12
C TYR A 124 0.86 3.41 11.69
N LEU A 125 0.94 2.11 11.86
CA LEU A 125 -0.21 1.28 12.25
C LEU A 125 -0.08 0.63 13.63
N SER A 126 1.07 0.73 14.28
CA SER A 126 1.23 0.19 15.64
C SER A 126 1.15 1.31 16.66
N LYS A 127 0.56 0.99 17.82
CA LYS A 127 0.48 1.90 18.94
C LYS A 127 1.79 1.83 19.73
N THR A 128 2.47 2.95 19.89
CA THR A 128 3.71 3.03 20.64
C THR A 128 3.41 3.27 22.14
N GLU A 129 4.43 3.11 22.99
CA GLU A 129 4.29 3.39 24.42
C GLU A 129 3.89 4.85 24.67
N ASP A 130 4.31 5.76 23.80
CA ASP A 130 3.99 7.19 23.91
C ASP A 130 2.52 7.49 23.61
N ASP A 131 1.81 6.56 22.98
CA ASP A 131 0.39 6.70 22.61
C ASP A 131 -0.55 6.15 23.71
N ILE A 132 -0.01 5.62 24.77
CA ILE A 132 -0.79 5.00 25.86
C ILE A 132 -1.15 6.02 26.93
#